data_f332ef7829448204fbc366d95f292a1f
#
_entry.id   f332ef7829448204fbc366d95f292a1f
#
_cell.length_a   1.000
_cell.length_b   1.000
_cell.length_c   1.000
_cell.angle_alpha   90.00
_cell.angle_beta   90.00
_cell.angle_gamma   90.00
#
_symmetry.space_group_name_H-M   'P 1'
#
loop_
_entity.id
_entity.type
_entity.pdbx_description
1 polymer ?
#
loop_
_entity_poly.entity_id
_entity_poly.type
_entity_poly.pdbx_seq_one_letter_code
_entity_poly.pdbx_strand_id
1 'polypeptide(L)'
;MKNHYVAIFGGFLGYLLTSFLITDGDNKGMYQIMGGCAGVFIGYFIAGLLMAYKQQGNVLVKKFQKQNPVGGKNINDVIEAVGGYSSKQAVKITDRNNEMGAYYNFKDGGYEIQLLVGADDIIIGVSKEILNGKQLI
;
A
#
# COMPACT_ATOMS: atom_id res chain seq x y z
N MET A 1 -13.67 2.68 -13.55
CA MET A 1 -13.50 3.79 -14.50
C MET A 1 -12.11 4.42 -14.53
N LYS A 2 -11.33 4.48 -13.44
CA LYS A 2 -10.00 5.18 -13.45
C LYS A 2 -8.88 4.50 -14.26
N ASN A 3 -8.95 3.22 -14.55
CA ASN A 3 -7.85 2.47 -15.20
C ASN A 3 -7.72 2.73 -16.69
N HIS A 4 -8.85 3.04 -17.35
CA HIS A 4 -8.83 3.34 -18.79
C HIS A 4 -8.04 4.62 -19.09
N TYR A 5 -8.05 5.60 -18.16
CA TYR A 5 -7.29 6.84 -18.33
C TYR A 5 -5.78 6.60 -18.30
N VAL A 6 -5.29 5.70 -17.43
CA VAL A 6 -3.85 5.36 -17.35
C VAL A 6 -3.38 4.68 -18.63
N ALA A 7 -4.19 3.76 -19.17
CA ALA A 7 -3.88 3.08 -20.42
C ALA A 7 -3.90 4.04 -21.62
N ILE A 8 -4.91 4.93 -21.72
CA ILE A 8 -5.01 5.94 -22.78
C ILE A 8 -3.81 6.89 -22.71
N PHE A 9 -3.46 7.36 -21.50
CA PHE A 9 -2.30 8.23 -21.30
C PHE A 9 -0.98 7.54 -21.68
N GLY A 10 -0.82 6.26 -21.32
CA GLY A 10 0.33 5.43 -21.70
C GLY A 10 0.44 5.28 -23.21
N GLY A 11 -0.68 5.05 -23.92
CA GLY A 11 -0.72 4.98 -25.38
C GLY A 11 -0.33 6.31 -26.05
N PHE A 12 -0.84 7.41 -25.53
CA PHE A 12 -0.52 8.74 -26.04
C PHE A 12 0.97 9.09 -25.83
N LEU A 13 1.51 8.77 -24.66
CA LEU A 13 2.93 8.98 -24.34
C LEU A 13 3.85 8.11 -25.25
N GLY A 14 3.49 6.84 -25.46
CA GLY A 14 4.21 5.94 -26.37
C GLY A 14 4.20 6.45 -27.81
N TYR A 15 3.08 6.95 -28.29
CA TYR A 15 2.96 7.57 -29.60
C TYR A 15 3.85 8.82 -29.74
N LEU A 16 3.84 9.71 -28.74
CA LEU A 16 4.69 10.91 -28.74
C LEU A 16 6.18 10.56 -28.74
N LEU A 17 6.60 9.64 -27.87
CA LEU A 17 8.00 9.21 -27.78
C LEU A 17 8.50 8.65 -29.11
N THR A 18 7.74 7.78 -29.78
CA THR A 18 8.11 7.26 -31.10
C THR A 18 8.12 8.34 -32.19
N SER A 19 7.24 9.34 -32.09
CA SER A 19 7.23 10.48 -33.02
C SER A 19 8.48 11.37 -32.90
N PHE A 20 9.04 11.47 -31.69
CA PHE A 20 10.27 12.24 -31.44
C PHE A 20 11.54 11.45 -31.82
N LEU A 21 11.55 10.14 -31.58
CA LEU A 21 12.73 9.29 -31.80
C LEU A 21 12.91 8.92 -33.29
N ILE A 22 11.80 8.86 -34.05
CA ILE A 22 11.81 8.46 -35.45
C ILE A 22 11.40 9.65 -36.30
N THR A 23 12.39 10.46 -36.69
CA THR A 23 12.16 11.71 -37.43
C THR A 23 11.98 11.50 -38.93
N ASP A 24 12.62 10.45 -39.54
CA ASP A 24 12.57 10.20 -40.98
C ASP A 24 12.53 8.71 -41.31
N GLY A 25 11.77 8.33 -42.34
CA GLY A 25 11.73 6.98 -42.90
C GLY A 25 10.33 6.56 -43.40
N ASP A 26 10.30 5.71 -44.42
CA ASP A 26 9.06 5.20 -45.06
C ASP A 26 8.13 4.43 -44.10
N ASN A 27 8.65 4.00 -42.93
CA ASN A 27 7.91 3.23 -41.93
C ASN A 27 7.50 4.03 -40.68
N LYS A 28 7.61 5.36 -40.68
CA LYS A 28 7.32 6.22 -39.51
C LYS A 28 5.93 5.95 -38.91
N GLY A 29 4.90 5.83 -39.74
CA GLY A 29 3.54 5.56 -39.30
C GLY A 29 3.40 4.22 -38.57
N MET A 30 4.08 3.19 -39.04
CA MET A 30 4.06 1.86 -38.42
C MET A 30 4.71 1.86 -37.03
N TYR A 31 5.84 2.54 -36.87
CA TYR A 31 6.52 2.68 -35.57
C TYR A 31 5.70 3.51 -34.56
N GLN A 32 4.99 4.53 -35.01
CA GLN A 32 4.10 5.33 -34.18
C GLN A 32 2.94 4.49 -33.63
N ILE A 33 2.33 3.64 -34.48
CA ILE A 33 1.26 2.72 -34.05
C ILE A 33 1.80 1.70 -33.06
N MET A 34 2.96 1.10 -33.34
CA MET A 34 3.59 0.13 -32.42
C MET A 34 3.93 0.77 -31.07
N GLY A 35 4.47 1.99 -31.05
CA GLY A 35 4.75 2.72 -29.82
C GLY A 35 3.49 3.06 -29.03
N GLY A 36 2.41 3.44 -29.69
CA GLY A 36 1.10 3.65 -29.09
C GLY A 36 0.56 2.38 -28.45
N CYS A 37 0.58 1.25 -29.17
CA CYS A 37 0.16 -0.05 -28.64
C CYS A 37 1.01 -0.48 -27.42
N ALA A 38 2.34 -0.40 -27.52
CA ALA A 38 3.23 -0.72 -26.40
C ALA A 38 2.95 0.14 -25.18
N GLY A 39 2.72 1.45 -25.37
CA GLY A 39 2.35 2.37 -24.29
C GLY A 39 1.04 2.01 -23.61
N VAL A 40 0.03 1.56 -24.37
CA VAL A 40 -1.24 1.06 -23.80
C VAL A 40 -1.00 -0.18 -22.93
N PHE A 41 -0.22 -1.17 -23.40
CA PHE A 41 0.09 -2.36 -22.61
C PHE A 41 0.83 -2.03 -21.31
N ILE A 42 1.83 -1.15 -21.36
CA ILE A 42 2.57 -0.69 -20.18
C ILE A 42 1.62 0.04 -19.21
N GLY A 43 0.73 0.88 -19.71
CA GLY A 43 -0.27 1.59 -18.91
C GLY A 43 -1.22 0.64 -18.19
N TYR A 44 -1.71 -0.42 -18.86
CA TYR A 44 -2.55 -1.45 -18.20
C TYR A 44 -1.77 -2.24 -17.17
N PHE A 45 -0.52 -2.58 -17.43
CA PHE A 45 0.33 -3.29 -16.48
C PHE A 45 0.56 -2.48 -15.21
N ILE A 46 0.91 -1.20 -15.33
CA ILE A 46 1.07 -0.29 -14.18
C ILE A 46 -0.25 -0.14 -13.42
N ALA A 47 -1.38 0.04 -14.11
CA ALA A 47 -2.68 0.13 -13.48
C ALA A 47 -3.03 -1.16 -12.70
N GLY A 48 -2.69 -2.33 -13.26
CA GLY A 48 -2.86 -3.63 -12.60
C GLY A 48 -2.04 -3.74 -11.31
N LEU A 49 -0.76 -3.33 -11.35
CA LEU A 49 0.10 -3.32 -10.16
C LEU A 49 -0.43 -2.39 -9.06
N LEU A 50 -0.89 -1.19 -9.43
CA LEU A 50 -1.46 -0.24 -8.46
C LEU A 50 -2.75 -0.77 -7.83
N MET A 51 -3.56 -1.53 -8.59
CA MET A 51 -4.76 -2.17 -8.04
C MET A 51 -4.41 -3.31 -7.10
N ALA A 52 -3.46 -4.17 -7.47
CA ALA A 52 -3.01 -5.27 -6.62
C ALA A 52 -2.48 -4.72 -5.28
N TYR A 53 -1.69 -3.64 -5.33
CA TYR A 53 -1.19 -2.96 -4.14
C TYR A 53 -2.32 -2.46 -3.21
N LYS A 54 -3.37 -1.84 -3.78
CA LYS A 54 -4.54 -1.39 -2.99
C LYS A 54 -5.36 -2.55 -2.41
N GLN A 55 -5.45 -3.67 -3.15
CA GLN A 55 -6.17 -4.85 -2.65
C GLN A 55 -5.47 -5.51 -1.47
N GLN A 56 -4.13 -5.53 -1.44
CA GLN A 56 -3.38 -6.06 -0.30
C GLN A 56 -3.71 -5.30 0.98
N GLY A 57 -3.64 -3.96 0.95
CA GLY A 57 -4.03 -3.15 2.11
C GLY A 57 -5.46 -3.43 2.61
N ASN A 58 -6.41 -3.71 1.70
CA ASN A 58 -7.77 -4.09 2.07
C ASN A 58 -7.85 -5.47 2.77
N VAL A 59 -6.93 -6.38 2.51
CA VAL A 59 -6.87 -7.69 3.19
C VAL A 59 -6.45 -7.51 4.64
N LEU A 60 -5.41 -6.71 4.90
CA LEU A 60 -4.95 -6.42 6.26
C LEU A 60 -6.03 -5.67 7.07
N VAL A 61 -6.69 -4.68 6.47
CA VAL A 61 -7.85 -3.99 7.09
C VAL A 61 -8.91 -4.98 7.53
N LYS A 62 -9.32 -5.90 6.66
CA LYS A 62 -10.34 -6.91 7.00
C LYS A 62 -9.90 -7.84 8.13
N LYS A 63 -8.62 -8.20 8.18
CA LYS A 63 -8.07 -9.02 9.26
C LYS A 63 -8.13 -8.27 10.58
N PHE A 64 -7.74 -7.00 10.64
CA PHE A 64 -7.85 -6.17 11.84
C PHE A 64 -9.30 -5.92 12.26
N GLN A 65 -10.21 -5.68 11.32
CA GLN A 65 -11.64 -5.54 11.61
C GLN A 65 -12.23 -6.77 12.31
N LYS A 66 -11.79 -7.98 11.94
CA LYS A 66 -12.20 -9.23 12.63
C LYS A 66 -11.64 -9.34 14.05
N GLN A 67 -10.53 -8.67 14.32
CA GLN A 67 -9.89 -8.65 15.64
C GLN A 67 -10.39 -7.51 16.54
N ASN A 68 -11.23 -6.63 16.04
CA ASN A 68 -11.72 -5.48 16.79
C ASN A 68 -12.71 -5.93 17.92
N PRO A 69 -12.60 -5.44 19.18
CA PRO A 69 -11.54 -4.53 19.65
C PRO A 69 -10.19 -5.23 19.83
N VAL A 70 -9.10 -4.57 19.44
CA VAL A 70 -7.74 -5.12 19.60
C VAL A 70 -7.16 -4.82 20.99
N GLY A 71 -7.60 -3.74 21.63
CA GLY A 71 -7.18 -3.39 22.99
C GLY A 71 -7.52 -4.48 23.99
N GLY A 72 -6.59 -4.76 24.91
CA GLY A 72 -6.70 -5.82 25.90
C GLY A 72 -6.34 -7.23 25.42
N LYS A 73 -6.06 -7.44 24.13
CA LYS A 73 -5.60 -8.72 23.57
C LYS A 73 -4.08 -8.86 23.68
N ASN A 74 -3.60 -10.11 23.70
CA ASN A 74 -2.18 -10.37 23.59
C ASN A 74 -1.70 -10.09 22.15
N ILE A 75 -0.57 -9.45 22.03
CA ILE A 75 -0.01 -9.09 20.70
C ILE A 75 0.31 -10.32 19.86
N ASN A 76 0.73 -11.41 20.47
CA ASN A 76 1.08 -12.64 19.75
C ASN A 76 -0.15 -13.27 19.09
N ASP A 77 -1.32 -13.25 19.75
CA ASP A 77 -2.58 -13.74 19.18
C ASP A 77 -2.99 -12.90 17.95
N VAL A 78 -2.77 -11.58 18.02
CA VAL A 78 -3.06 -10.69 16.90
C VAL A 78 -2.08 -10.92 15.76
N ILE A 79 -0.78 -11.11 16.04
CA ILE A 79 0.24 -11.44 15.04
C ILE A 79 -0.11 -12.74 14.32
N GLU A 80 -0.53 -13.77 15.04
CA GLU A 80 -0.94 -15.04 14.44
C GLU A 80 -2.15 -14.89 13.51
N ALA A 81 -3.12 -14.08 13.91
CA ALA A 81 -4.35 -13.88 13.15
C ALA A 81 -4.18 -12.97 11.92
N VAL A 82 -3.38 -11.91 12.03
CA VAL A 82 -3.25 -10.91 10.95
C VAL A 82 -2.01 -11.11 10.10
N GLY A 83 -0.97 -11.73 10.62
CA GLY A 83 0.35 -11.89 10.02
C GLY A 83 1.40 -11.07 10.75
N GLY A 84 2.67 -11.22 10.36
CA GLY A 84 3.79 -10.54 10.98
C GLY A 84 3.72 -9.01 10.91
N TYR A 85 4.38 -8.34 11.85
CA TYR A 85 4.54 -6.89 11.87
C TYR A 85 5.73 -6.45 10.99
N SER A 86 5.66 -5.22 10.48
CA SER A 86 6.71 -4.62 9.63
C SER A 86 7.87 -4.08 10.45
N SER A 87 7.58 -3.51 11.64
CA SER A 87 8.62 -2.99 12.55
C SER A 87 8.12 -2.97 13.99
N LYS A 88 9.08 -3.06 14.93
CA LYS A 88 8.86 -2.91 16.36
C LYS A 88 9.79 -1.83 16.91
N GLN A 89 9.26 -0.90 17.69
CA GLN A 89 10.01 0.19 18.30
C GLN A 89 9.71 0.25 19.80
N ALA A 90 10.75 0.14 20.64
CA ALA A 90 10.61 0.30 22.08
C ALA A 90 10.19 1.76 22.41
N VAL A 91 9.30 1.90 23.40
CA VAL A 91 8.79 3.18 23.86
C VAL A 91 8.59 3.16 25.36
N LYS A 92 8.77 4.31 26.00
CA LYS A 92 8.46 4.49 27.42
C LYS A 92 7.03 5.02 27.57
N ILE A 93 6.20 4.30 28.31
CA ILE A 93 4.79 4.62 28.49
C ILE A 93 4.65 5.45 29.77
N THR A 94 4.53 6.76 29.60
CA THR A 94 4.52 7.71 30.73
C THR A 94 3.31 7.52 31.64
N ASP A 95 2.14 7.20 31.05
CA ASP A 95 0.88 7.05 31.79
C ASP A 95 0.82 5.78 32.64
N ARG A 96 1.77 4.84 32.45
CA ARG A 96 1.91 3.60 33.24
C ARG A 96 3.22 3.57 34.04
N ASN A 97 3.45 4.53 34.91
CA ASN A 97 4.64 4.59 35.79
C ASN A 97 5.97 4.47 35.03
N ASN A 98 6.06 5.03 33.82
CA ASN A 98 7.23 4.91 32.96
C ASN A 98 7.59 3.47 32.56
N GLU A 99 6.60 2.58 32.47
CA GLU A 99 6.76 1.22 31.99
C GLU A 99 7.33 1.18 30.57
N MET A 100 8.19 0.18 30.30
CA MET A 100 8.70 -0.03 28.94
C MET A 100 7.68 -0.83 28.14
N GLY A 101 7.26 -0.28 27.02
CA GLY A 101 6.41 -0.95 26.04
C GLY A 101 7.01 -0.89 24.65
N ALA A 102 6.20 -1.19 23.65
CA ALA A 102 6.63 -1.12 22.26
C ALA A 102 5.48 -0.72 21.31
N TYR A 103 5.83 0.01 20.27
CA TYR A 103 4.99 0.17 19.10
C TYR A 103 5.23 -0.98 18.12
N TYR A 104 4.16 -1.64 17.71
CA TYR A 104 4.15 -2.63 16.64
C TYR A 104 3.48 -2.01 15.42
N ASN A 105 4.20 -1.91 14.32
CA ASN A 105 3.69 -1.39 13.06
C ASN A 105 3.36 -2.53 12.10
N PHE A 106 2.14 -2.54 11.60
CA PHE A 106 1.69 -3.44 10.55
C PHE A 106 1.43 -2.59 9.31
N LYS A 107 2.01 -3.00 8.18
CA LYS A 107 1.88 -2.27 6.92
C LYS A 107 1.71 -3.23 5.76
N ASP A 108 0.69 -3.00 4.97
CA ASP A 108 0.44 -3.74 3.75
C ASP A 108 -0.30 -2.86 2.73
N GLY A 109 0.32 -2.66 1.58
CA GLY A 109 -0.22 -1.77 0.57
C GLY A 109 -0.44 -0.35 1.08
N GLY A 110 -1.66 0.14 0.94
CA GLY A 110 -2.07 1.48 1.39
C GLY A 110 -2.54 1.55 2.85
N TYR A 111 -2.46 0.45 3.62
CA TYR A 111 -2.89 0.42 5.02
C TYR A 111 -1.70 0.33 5.95
N GLU A 112 -1.73 1.12 7.01
CA GLU A 112 -0.74 1.13 8.09
C GLU A 112 -1.49 1.28 9.42
N ILE A 113 -1.19 0.39 10.38
CA ILE A 113 -1.69 0.48 11.75
C ILE A 113 -0.55 0.30 12.74
N GLN A 114 -0.54 1.13 13.78
CA GLN A 114 0.43 1.09 14.86
C GLN A 114 -0.29 0.79 16.17
N LEU A 115 0.11 -0.29 16.82
CA LEU A 115 -0.40 -0.72 18.10
C LEU A 115 0.59 -0.39 19.21
N LEU A 116 0.12 0.19 20.31
CA LEU A 116 0.89 0.36 21.54
C LEU A 116 0.67 -0.86 22.42
N VAL A 117 1.76 -1.51 22.82
CA VAL A 117 1.78 -2.75 23.60
C VAL A 117 2.57 -2.52 24.89
N GLY A 118 2.04 -2.99 26.01
CA GLY A 118 2.70 -2.93 27.32
C GLY A 118 3.82 -3.94 27.48
N ALA A 119 4.51 -3.93 28.61
CA ALA A 119 5.56 -4.89 28.95
C ALA A 119 5.03 -6.33 29.14
N ASP A 120 3.73 -6.45 29.41
CA ASP A 120 2.98 -7.69 29.58
C ASP A 120 2.51 -8.31 28.25
N ASP A 121 2.97 -7.78 27.11
CA ASP A 121 2.53 -8.14 25.76
C ASP A 121 1.02 -7.89 25.50
N ILE A 122 0.36 -7.10 26.34
CA ILE A 122 -1.03 -6.71 26.15
C ILE A 122 -1.14 -5.42 25.36
N ILE A 123 -2.00 -5.40 24.35
CA ILE A 123 -2.25 -4.22 23.52
C ILE A 123 -3.04 -3.21 24.34
N ILE A 124 -2.44 -2.02 24.52
CA ILE A 124 -3.05 -0.89 25.22
C ILE A 124 -4.07 -0.20 24.31
N GLY A 125 -3.71 -0.04 23.02
CA GLY A 125 -4.58 0.60 22.05
C GLY A 125 -3.93 0.80 20.68
N VAL A 126 -4.71 1.43 19.79
CA VAL A 126 -4.25 1.87 18.47
C VAL A 126 -3.68 3.27 18.59
N SER A 127 -2.41 3.43 18.26
CA SER A 127 -1.73 4.73 18.29
C SER A 127 -1.89 5.51 16.99
N LYS A 128 -1.98 4.80 15.87
CA LYS A 128 -2.09 5.39 14.53
C LYS A 128 -2.74 4.40 13.57
N GLU A 129 -3.65 4.89 12.75
CA GLU A 129 -4.23 4.11 11.66
C GLU A 129 -4.35 4.96 10.40
N ILE A 130 -3.81 4.48 9.29
CA ILE A 130 -3.83 5.16 7.98
C ILE A 130 -4.35 4.20 6.91
N LEU A 131 -5.27 4.69 6.09
CA LEU A 131 -5.76 3.97 4.91
C LEU A 131 -5.65 4.86 3.67
N ASN A 132 -4.86 4.43 2.68
CA ASN A 132 -4.62 5.15 1.43
C ASN A 132 -4.15 6.61 1.63
N GLY A 133 -3.29 6.83 2.64
CA GLY A 133 -2.76 8.15 3.01
C GLY A 133 -3.71 9.01 3.84
N LYS A 134 -4.90 8.52 4.17
CA LYS A 134 -5.84 9.20 5.07
C LYS A 134 -5.73 8.62 6.46
N GLN A 135 -5.44 9.48 7.44
CA GLN A 135 -5.42 9.09 8.86
C GLN A 135 -6.86 8.85 9.32
N LEU A 136 -7.08 7.73 10.05
CA LEU A 136 -8.38 7.34 10.61
C LEU A 136 -8.44 7.62 12.11
N ILE A 137 -7.29 7.47 12.80
CA ILE A 137 -7.08 7.76 14.22
C ILE A 137 -5.75 8.46 14.37
#